data_097949d33149343f70a34ff92bf5f373
#
_entry.id   097949d33149343f70a34ff92bf5f373
#
_cell.length_a   1.000
_cell.length_b   1.000
_cell.length_c   1.000
_cell.angle_alpha   90.00
_cell.angle_beta   90.00
_cell.angle_gamma   90.00
#
_symmetry.space_group_name_H-M   'P 1'
#
loop_
_entity.id
_entity.type
_entity.pdbx_description
1 polymer ?
#
loop_
_entity_poly.entity_id
_entity_poly.type
_entity_poly.pdbx_seq_one_letter_code
_entity_poly.pdbx_strand_id
1 'polypeptide(L)'
;MADVPGDKSLDVVVIGGGAAGLNGALMLARSRRSVLVIDSDAPRNAPAEGVHGLLGRDGMSPVELLERGRAEVRGYGGQVVAGEVHSISRDENAFAVSLADGRSFGARRVLVASGLVDELPDLPGLRARWGRDVLHCPYCHGWEVRDQAIGVLATGTRAVHQALLFRQLSADVILFQHIVPLLSEDEAKQLRARQIRVITGEVVSLEVDNDHLAGVRLADGTVVSRDVLSVVPRMIARADFLAPLGLLMAEHPSGLGEHIPADPTGRTQVSGVWVAGNVTDIAAQVGASAAAGALAAADINADLVDEDARWAIDAAPAPIRR
;
A
#
# COMPACT_ATOMS: atom_id res chain seq x y z
N MET A 1 6.06 14.84 27.05
CA MET A 1 6.61 13.47 26.93
C MET A 1 5.62 12.58 27.65
N ALA A 2 4.82 11.80 26.90
CA ALA A 2 3.92 10.82 27.51
C ALA A 2 4.79 9.62 27.93
N ASP A 3 4.67 9.22 29.17
CA ASP A 3 5.30 8.01 29.71
C ASP A 3 4.90 6.81 28.87
N VAL A 4 5.85 6.20 28.20
CA VAL A 4 5.69 4.87 27.58
C VAL A 4 5.73 3.88 28.75
N PRO A 5 4.67 3.07 29.00
CA PRO A 5 4.69 2.11 30.09
C PRO A 5 5.78 1.09 29.83
N GLY A 6 6.87 1.14 30.55
CA GLY A 6 7.80 0.04 30.67
C GLY A 6 7.07 -1.16 31.28
N ASP A 7 7.25 -2.35 30.71
CA ASP A 7 6.98 -3.66 31.31
C ASP A 7 5.56 -4.27 31.17
N LYS A 8 4.64 -3.75 30.35
CA LYS A 8 3.44 -4.52 29.97
C LYS A 8 3.46 -4.81 28.48
N SER A 9 3.54 -6.09 28.10
CA SER A 9 3.36 -6.54 26.72
C SER A 9 2.01 -6.07 26.20
N LEU A 10 2.00 -5.40 25.04
CA LEU A 10 0.78 -4.97 24.35
C LEU A 10 0.02 -6.19 23.80
N ASP A 11 -1.29 -6.09 23.66
CA ASP A 11 -2.03 -7.11 22.92
C ASP A 11 -1.59 -7.12 21.45
N VAL A 12 -1.51 -5.93 20.82
CA VAL A 12 -1.17 -5.82 19.40
C VAL A 12 -0.28 -4.62 19.13
N VAL A 13 0.81 -4.85 18.38
CA VAL A 13 1.54 -3.80 17.68
C VAL A 13 1.11 -3.80 16.22
N VAL A 14 0.73 -2.62 15.71
CA VAL A 14 0.38 -2.36 14.32
C VAL A 14 1.53 -1.59 13.66
N ILE A 15 2.08 -2.12 12.57
CA ILE A 15 3.20 -1.52 11.85
C ILE A 15 2.68 -0.85 10.58
N GLY A 16 2.74 0.48 10.55
CA GLY A 16 2.20 1.34 9.50
C GLY A 16 0.88 2.00 9.90
N GLY A 17 0.87 3.33 9.86
CA GLY A 17 -0.28 4.19 10.17
C GLY A 17 -1.04 4.65 8.92
N GLY A 18 -1.05 3.84 7.85
CA GLY A 18 -1.91 4.04 6.68
C GLY A 18 -3.35 3.59 6.92
N ALA A 19 -4.18 3.59 5.87
CA ALA A 19 -5.60 3.25 5.96
C ALA A 19 -5.84 1.85 6.56
N ALA A 20 -5.06 0.85 6.18
CA ALA A 20 -5.16 -0.51 6.72
C ALA A 20 -4.81 -0.55 8.21
N GLY A 21 -3.65 -0.01 8.58
CA GLY A 21 -3.17 -0.05 9.97
C GLY A 21 -4.05 0.74 10.93
N LEU A 22 -4.46 1.97 10.56
CA LEU A 22 -5.33 2.78 11.41
C LEU A 22 -6.72 2.17 11.57
N ASN A 23 -7.31 1.61 10.50
CA ASN A 23 -8.61 0.97 10.63
C ASN A 23 -8.54 -0.34 11.44
N GLY A 24 -7.46 -1.12 11.27
CA GLY A 24 -7.18 -2.28 12.12
C GLY A 24 -7.00 -1.90 13.59
N ALA A 25 -6.19 -0.88 13.87
CA ALA A 25 -5.98 -0.38 15.22
C ALA A 25 -7.27 0.16 15.85
N LEU A 26 -8.11 0.87 15.09
CA LEU A 26 -9.41 1.35 15.54
C LEU A 26 -10.32 0.20 15.99
N MET A 27 -10.42 -0.87 15.17
CA MET A 27 -11.22 -2.05 15.49
C MET A 27 -10.73 -2.73 16.78
N LEU A 28 -9.41 -2.91 16.94
CA LEU A 28 -8.81 -3.50 18.14
C LEU A 28 -9.01 -2.63 19.38
N ALA A 29 -8.78 -1.32 19.28
CA ALA A 29 -8.99 -0.39 20.39
C ALA A 29 -10.46 -0.35 20.83
N ARG A 30 -11.42 -0.36 19.89
CA ARG A 30 -12.86 -0.48 20.20
C ARG A 30 -13.23 -1.82 20.85
N SER A 31 -12.44 -2.87 20.60
CA SER A 31 -12.53 -4.18 21.29
C SER A 31 -11.80 -4.20 22.63
N ARG A 32 -11.33 -3.03 23.11
CA ARG A 32 -10.62 -2.84 24.40
C ARG A 32 -9.26 -3.56 24.47
N ARG A 33 -8.64 -3.84 23.31
CA ARG A 33 -7.27 -4.35 23.26
C ARG A 33 -6.26 -3.22 23.46
N SER A 34 -5.14 -3.51 24.11
CA SER A 34 -4.01 -2.58 24.20
C SER A 34 -3.27 -2.56 22.86
N VAL A 35 -3.33 -1.44 22.13
CA VAL A 35 -2.84 -1.30 20.76
C VAL A 35 -1.85 -0.16 20.66
N LEU A 36 -0.73 -0.41 19.99
CA LEU A 36 0.24 0.58 19.57
C LEU A 36 0.40 0.56 18.05
N VAL A 37 0.19 1.70 17.41
CA VAL A 37 0.54 1.91 15.98
C VAL A 37 1.93 2.54 15.93
N ILE A 38 2.82 1.96 15.14
CA ILE A 38 4.14 2.53 14.81
C ILE A 38 4.10 2.97 13.36
N ASP A 39 4.31 4.26 13.10
CA ASP A 39 4.19 4.86 11.77
C ASP A 39 5.43 5.67 11.40
N SER A 40 5.98 5.42 10.23
CA SER A 40 7.12 6.16 9.69
C SER A 40 6.75 7.53 9.10
N ASP A 41 5.45 7.87 9.08
CA ASP A 41 4.89 9.11 8.53
C ASP A 41 5.23 9.36 7.05
N ALA A 42 5.37 8.28 6.28
CA ALA A 42 5.71 8.31 4.86
C ALA A 42 4.65 7.58 4.01
N PRO A 43 3.40 8.09 3.96
CA PRO A 43 2.34 7.43 3.20
C PRO A 43 2.61 7.46 1.70
N ARG A 44 2.36 6.33 1.02
CA ARG A 44 2.58 6.17 -0.43
C ARG A 44 1.87 7.24 -1.27
N ASN A 45 0.69 7.65 -0.86
CA ASN A 45 -0.16 8.61 -1.56
C ASN A 45 0.03 10.07 -1.09
N ALA A 46 1.09 10.36 -0.34
CA ALA A 46 1.38 11.74 0.10
C ALA A 46 1.44 12.79 -1.03
N PRO A 47 1.93 12.45 -2.25
CA PRO A 47 1.95 13.40 -3.35
C PRO A 47 0.56 13.71 -3.95
N ALA A 48 -0.48 12.93 -3.65
CA ALA A 48 -1.81 13.12 -4.19
C ALA A 48 -2.55 14.25 -3.48
N GLU A 49 -3.30 15.05 -4.22
CA GLU A 49 -4.13 16.15 -3.67
C GLU A 49 -5.33 15.60 -2.88
N GLY A 50 -5.93 14.49 -3.34
CA GLY A 50 -7.10 13.88 -2.74
C GLY A 50 -7.09 12.36 -2.75
N VAL A 51 -7.84 11.77 -1.85
CA VAL A 51 -8.21 10.35 -1.86
C VAL A 51 -9.53 10.21 -2.58
N HIS A 52 -9.58 9.37 -3.63
CA HIS A 52 -10.80 9.16 -4.40
C HIS A 52 -11.33 7.74 -4.24
N GLY A 53 -12.64 7.56 -4.50
CA GLY A 53 -13.30 6.27 -4.39
C GLY A 53 -13.52 5.76 -2.95
N LEU A 54 -13.33 6.61 -1.94
CA LEU A 54 -13.67 6.31 -0.54
C LEU A 54 -15.00 6.98 -0.19
N LEU A 55 -16.08 6.21 -0.13
CA LEU A 55 -17.43 6.71 0.12
C LEU A 55 -17.50 7.57 1.40
N GLY A 56 -18.02 8.79 1.26
CA GLY A 56 -18.14 9.77 2.33
C GLY A 56 -16.84 10.53 2.65
N ARG A 57 -15.75 10.27 1.92
CA ARG A 57 -14.44 10.95 2.05
C ARG A 57 -13.80 11.27 0.70
N ASP A 58 -14.57 11.25 -0.38
CA ASP A 58 -14.07 11.53 -1.72
C ASP A 58 -13.44 12.95 -1.79
N GLY A 59 -12.25 13.05 -2.36
CA GLY A 59 -11.48 14.29 -2.45
C GLY A 59 -10.80 14.76 -1.16
N MET A 60 -10.91 13.99 -0.04
CA MET A 60 -10.22 14.36 1.19
C MET A 60 -8.70 14.23 1.03
N SER A 61 -7.94 15.19 1.56
CA SER A 61 -6.48 15.10 1.58
C SER A 61 -6.01 13.80 2.28
N PRO A 62 -5.01 13.07 1.72
CA PRO A 62 -4.43 11.91 2.38
C PRO A 62 -3.96 12.20 3.80
N VAL A 63 -3.33 13.35 4.03
CA VAL A 63 -2.83 13.78 5.34
C VAL A 63 -4.00 13.94 6.32
N GLU A 64 -5.05 14.66 5.93
CA GLU A 64 -6.23 14.86 6.75
C GLU A 64 -6.93 13.54 7.11
N LEU A 65 -7.04 12.61 6.15
CA LEU A 65 -7.61 11.29 6.40
C LEU A 65 -6.86 10.53 7.49
N LEU A 66 -5.52 10.52 7.41
CA LEU A 66 -4.68 9.82 8.40
C LEU A 66 -4.69 10.54 9.76
N GLU A 67 -4.72 11.86 9.82
CA GLU A 67 -4.86 12.61 11.08
C GLU A 67 -6.17 12.29 11.79
N ARG A 68 -7.28 12.24 11.07
CA ARG A 68 -8.58 11.81 11.61
C ARG A 68 -8.52 10.39 12.13
N GLY A 69 -7.95 9.45 11.36
CA GLY A 69 -7.78 8.06 11.78
C GLY A 69 -6.93 7.92 13.05
N ARG A 70 -5.82 8.67 13.14
CA ARG A 70 -4.99 8.72 14.37
C ARG A 70 -5.79 9.26 15.58
N ALA A 71 -6.61 10.29 15.37
CA ALA A 71 -7.46 10.85 16.42
C ALA A 71 -8.52 9.84 16.89
N GLU A 72 -9.14 9.10 15.96
CA GLU A 72 -10.12 8.05 16.28
C GLU A 72 -9.49 6.91 17.09
N VAL A 73 -8.30 6.42 16.70
CA VAL A 73 -7.57 5.39 17.44
C VAL A 73 -7.27 5.85 18.87
N ARG A 74 -6.76 7.09 19.03
CA ARG A 74 -6.47 7.66 20.34
C ARG A 74 -7.72 7.86 21.18
N GLY A 75 -8.85 8.21 20.56
CA GLY A 75 -10.15 8.38 21.24
C GLY A 75 -10.65 7.10 21.93
N TYR A 76 -10.22 5.92 21.47
CA TYR A 76 -10.50 4.63 22.11
C TYR A 76 -9.34 4.08 22.96
N GLY A 77 -8.33 4.91 23.27
CA GLY A 77 -7.20 4.54 24.12
C GLY A 77 -6.04 3.86 23.41
N GLY A 78 -6.08 3.71 22.08
CA GLY A 78 -4.94 3.25 21.30
C GLY A 78 -3.83 4.30 21.23
N GLN A 79 -2.59 3.84 21.08
CA GLN A 79 -1.42 4.71 21.01
C GLN A 79 -0.92 4.77 19.55
N VAL A 80 -0.38 5.93 19.16
CA VAL A 80 0.25 6.11 17.85
C VAL A 80 1.57 6.83 18.07
N VAL A 81 2.66 6.21 17.66
CA VAL A 81 4.03 6.74 17.78
C VAL A 81 4.69 6.82 16.41
N ALA A 82 5.49 7.86 16.21
CA ALA A 82 6.35 7.95 15.05
C ALA A 82 7.58 7.05 15.23
N GLY A 83 7.95 6.34 14.18
CA GLY A 83 9.13 5.47 14.15
C GLY A 83 9.17 4.56 12.93
N GLU A 84 10.36 4.10 12.60
CA GLU A 84 10.61 3.13 11.54
C GLU A 84 10.99 1.80 12.17
N VAL A 85 10.24 0.75 11.83
CA VAL A 85 10.53 -0.61 12.32
C VAL A 85 11.73 -1.17 11.55
N HIS A 86 12.73 -1.59 12.29
CA HIS A 86 13.96 -2.18 11.76
C HIS A 86 13.93 -3.69 11.75
N SER A 87 13.38 -4.33 12.79
CA SER A 87 13.30 -5.79 12.89
C SER A 87 12.19 -6.23 13.83
N ILE A 88 11.74 -7.47 13.64
CA ILE A 88 10.84 -8.18 14.55
C ILE A 88 11.49 -9.49 14.92
N SER A 89 11.54 -9.77 16.22
CA SER A 89 11.92 -11.09 16.72
C SER A 89 10.78 -11.72 17.50
N ARG A 90 10.83 -13.02 17.70
CA ARG A 90 9.87 -13.76 18.51
C ARG A 90 10.60 -14.43 19.66
N ASP A 91 10.08 -14.26 20.86
CA ASP A 91 10.53 -14.96 22.05
C ASP A 91 9.32 -15.70 22.65
N GLU A 92 9.40 -17.04 22.69
CA GLU A 92 8.34 -17.95 23.14
C GLU A 92 6.93 -17.55 22.61
N ASN A 93 6.18 -16.73 23.37
CA ASN A 93 4.80 -16.35 23.10
C ASN A 93 4.60 -14.86 22.78
N ALA A 94 5.67 -14.09 22.64
CA ALA A 94 5.64 -12.65 22.40
C ALA A 94 6.55 -12.25 21.24
N PHE A 95 6.21 -11.10 20.64
CA PHE A 95 7.05 -10.46 19.63
C PHE A 95 7.74 -9.25 20.24
N ALA A 96 9.01 -9.03 19.89
CA ALA A 96 9.72 -7.80 20.13
C ALA A 96 9.89 -7.04 18.82
N VAL A 97 9.25 -5.86 18.72
CA VAL A 97 9.31 -4.98 17.56
C VAL A 97 10.32 -3.88 17.85
N SER A 98 11.44 -3.88 17.15
CA SER A 98 12.55 -2.95 17.34
C SER A 98 12.56 -1.88 16.25
N LEU A 99 12.73 -0.63 16.68
CA LEU A 99 12.79 0.53 15.81
C LEU A 99 14.24 0.91 15.48
N ALA A 100 14.43 1.63 14.39
CA ALA A 100 15.74 2.13 13.97
C ALA A 100 16.40 3.09 14.98
N ASP A 101 15.62 3.75 15.82
CA ASP A 101 16.11 4.66 16.88
C ASP A 101 16.42 3.97 18.21
N GLY A 102 16.36 2.65 18.28
CA GLY A 102 16.69 1.83 19.44
C GLY A 102 15.54 1.57 20.41
N ARG A 103 14.36 2.16 20.21
CA ARG A 103 13.16 1.78 20.97
C ARG A 103 12.72 0.36 20.62
N SER A 104 12.10 -0.34 21.57
CA SER A 104 11.52 -1.67 21.33
C SER A 104 10.20 -1.81 22.08
N PHE A 105 9.27 -2.57 21.50
CA PHE A 105 7.93 -2.79 22.05
C PHE A 105 7.57 -4.26 22.01
N GLY A 106 7.10 -4.79 23.15
CA GLY A 106 6.60 -6.16 23.24
C GLY A 106 5.13 -6.27 22.86
N ALA A 107 4.76 -7.32 22.12
CA ALA A 107 3.36 -7.56 21.75
C ALA A 107 3.03 -9.06 21.66
N ARG A 108 1.77 -9.41 21.97
CA ARG A 108 1.25 -10.78 21.77
C ARG A 108 1.01 -11.08 20.29
N ARG A 109 0.60 -10.08 19.51
CA ARG A 109 0.29 -10.20 18.08
C ARG A 109 0.83 -8.99 17.31
N VAL A 110 1.07 -9.19 16.03
CA VAL A 110 1.54 -8.13 15.14
C VAL A 110 0.62 -8.05 13.92
N LEU A 111 0.16 -6.83 13.60
CA LEU A 111 -0.49 -6.49 12.35
C LEU A 111 0.46 -5.65 11.48
N VAL A 112 0.91 -6.19 10.36
CA VAL A 112 1.78 -5.50 9.42
C VAL A 112 0.94 -4.82 8.35
N ALA A 113 0.98 -3.50 8.30
CA ALA A 113 0.28 -2.64 7.35
C ALA A 113 1.23 -1.58 6.75
N SER A 114 2.49 -1.96 6.57
CA SER A 114 3.60 -1.10 6.14
C SER A 114 3.50 -0.60 4.70
N GLY A 115 2.58 -1.18 3.90
CA GLY A 115 2.38 -0.80 2.52
C GLY A 115 3.48 -1.27 1.58
N LEU A 116 3.71 -0.50 0.50
CA LEU A 116 4.68 -0.82 -0.54
C LEU A 116 5.42 0.42 -1.03
N VAL A 117 6.45 0.19 -1.85
CA VAL A 117 7.20 1.21 -2.61
C VAL A 117 6.95 0.99 -4.11
N ASP A 118 6.77 2.08 -4.84
CA ASP A 118 6.72 2.07 -6.30
C ASP A 118 8.13 2.21 -6.87
N GLU A 119 8.65 1.15 -7.48
CA GLU A 119 9.89 1.20 -8.26
C GLU A 119 9.56 1.71 -9.66
N LEU A 120 10.00 2.92 -9.92
CA LEU A 120 9.75 3.61 -11.18
C LEU A 120 10.87 3.31 -12.19
N PRO A 121 10.55 3.29 -13.51
CA PRO A 121 11.59 3.27 -14.53
C PRO A 121 12.59 4.40 -14.35
N ASP A 122 13.86 4.11 -14.64
CA ASP A 122 14.93 5.12 -14.58
C ASP A 122 14.90 6.00 -15.85
N LEU A 123 13.94 6.92 -15.88
CA LEU A 123 13.78 7.89 -16.97
C LEU A 123 13.92 9.31 -16.42
N PRO A 124 14.82 10.12 -16.99
CA PRO A 124 14.99 11.52 -16.63
C PRO A 124 13.65 12.28 -16.63
N GLY A 125 13.37 12.96 -15.52
CA GLY A 125 12.13 13.72 -15.30
C GLY A 125 10.96 12.94 -14.68
N LEU A 126 10.94 11.60 -14.78
CA LEU A 126 9.78 10.79 -14.36
C LEU A 126 9.52 10.87 -12.85
N ARG A 127 10.53 10.61 -12.03
CA ARG A 127 10.40 10.60 -10.56
C ARG A 127 9.97 11.97 -9.99
N ALA A 128 10.44 13.07 -10.58
CA ALA A 128 10.08 14.42 -10.14
C ALA A 128 8.61 14.78 -10.44
N ARG A 129 7.98 14.04 -11.36
CA ARG A 129 6.58 14.26 -11.79
C ARG A 129 5.62 13.22 -11.22
N TRP A 130 6.13 12.21 -10.49
CA TRP A 130 5.31 11.13 -9.92
C TRP A 130 4.30 11.66 -8.90
N GLY A 131 3.04 11.25 -9.08
CA GLY A 131 1.91 11.71 -8.27
C GLY A 131 1.34 13.07 -8.67
N ARG A 132 1.87 13.71 -9.73
CA ARG A 132 1.41 14.97 -10.29
C ARG A 132 0.80 14.74 -11.68
N ASP A 133 1.59 14.83 -12.72
CA ASP A 133 1.23 14.53 -14.11
C ASP A 133 1.85 13.22 -14.65
N VAL A 134 2.65 12.53 -13.82
CA VAL A 134 3.01 11.12 -14.01
C VAL A 134 2.22 10.28 -13.01
N LEU A 135 1.36 9.40 -13.50
CA LEU A 135 0.33 8.69 -12.74
C LEU A 135 0.44 7.18 -12.94
N HIS A 136 -0.16 6.41 -12.03
CA HIS A 136 -0.34 4.97 -12.20
C HIS A 136 -1.82 4.60 -12.39
N CYS A 137 -2.66 4.97 -11.43
CA CYS A 137 -3.98 4.39 -11.23
C CYS A 137 -5.08 5.23 -11.91
N PRO A 138 -5.78 4.72 -12.91
CA PRO A 138 -6.87 5.45 -13.56
C PRO A 138 -8.07 5.69 -12.64
N TYR A 139 -8.28 4.83 -11.64
CA TYR A 139 -9.36 4.98 -10.65
C TYR A 139 -9.02 5.99 -9.55
N CYS A 140 -7.73 6.24 -9.30
CA CYS A 140 -7.28 7.12 -8.23
C CYS A 140 -7.13 8.58 -8.69
N HIS A 141 -6.72 8.79 -9.97
CA HIS A 141 -6.40 10.12 -10.52
C HIS A 141 -6.92 10.33 -11.94
N GLY A 142 -7.66 9.38 -12.50
CA GLY A 142 -8.05 9.47 -13.90
C GLY A 142 -9.10 10.53 -14.18
N TRP A 143 -9.96 10.82 -13.20
CA TRP A 143 -10.97 11.87 -13.34
C TRP A 143 -10.35 13.28 -13.38
N GLU A 144 -9.30 13.51 -12.61
CA GLU A 144 -8.58 14.78 -12.54
C GLU A 144 -7.86 15.13 -13.84
N VAL A 145 -7.47 14.10 -14.60
CA VAL A 145 -6.77 14.23 -15.90
C VAL A 145 -7.67 13.91 -17.11
N ARG A 146 -8.99 13.84 -16.90
CA ARG A 146 -9.93 13.60 -18.01
C ARG A 146 -9.82 14.66 -19.10
N ASP A 147 -10.07 14.25 -20.33
CA ASP A 147 -10.05 15.08 -21.52
C ASP A 147 -8.67 15.66 -21.90
N GLN A 148 -7.61 15.36 -21.14
CA GLN A 148 -6.24 15.75 -21.45
C GLN A 148 -5.56 14.80 -22.45
N ALA A 149 -4.43 15.21 -22.99
CA ALA A 149 -3.60 14.38 -23.85
C ALA A 149 -2.77 13.39 -23.01
N ILE A 150 -3.21 12.13 -22.95
CA ILE A 150 -2.63 11.10 -22.08
C ILE A 150 -1.67 10.19 -22.87
N GLY A 151 -0.45 10.04 -22.38
CA GLY A 151 0.49 9.00 -22.77
C GLY A 151 0.43 7.81 -21.82
N VAL A 152 0.57 6.61 -22.34
CA VAL A 152 0.79 5.40 -21.52
C VAL A 152 2.16 4.82 -21.90
N LEU A 153 3.07 4.75 -20.93
CA LEU A 153 4.39 4.16 -21.12
C LEU A 153 4.32 2.65 -20.90
N ALA A 154 4.64 1.88 -21.90
CA ALA A 154 4.67 0.43 -21.77
C ALA A 154 5.93 -0.02 -21.04
N THR A 155 5.78 -0.45 -19.80
CA THR A 155 6.82 -1.04 -18.96
C THR A 155 6.65 -2.55 -18.78
N GLY A 156 5.53 -3.12 -19.27
CA GLY A 156 5.20 -4.54 -19.14
C GLY A 156 3.88 -4.89 -19.82
N THR A 157 3.39 -6.09 -19.58
CA THR A 157 2.23 -6.70 -20.24
C THR A 157 0.89 -5.99 -19.93
N ARG A 158 0.83 -5.14 -18.90
CA ARG A 158 -0.40 -4.41 -18.52
C ARG A 158 -0.62 -3.12 -19.30
N ALA A 159 0.32 -2.68 -20.13
CA ALA A 159 0.28 -1.38 -20.79
C ALA A 159 -0.95 -1.20 -21.71
N VAL A 160 -1.32 -2.23 -22.46
CA VAL A 160 -2.51 -2.21 -23.32
C VAL A 160 -3.78 -2.04 -22.50
N HIS A 161 -3.93 -2.83 -21.43
CA HIS A 161 -5.07 -2.70 -20.51
C HIS A 161 -5.14 -1.29 -19.88
N GLN A 162 -4.00 -0.76 -19.47
CA GLN A 162 -3.88 0.60 -18.93
C GLN A 162 -4.35 1.65 -19.94
N ALA A 163 -3.91 1.54 -21.21
CA ALA A 163 -4.31 2.45 -22.26
C ALA A 163 -5.84 2.37 -22.54
N LEU A 164 -6.42 1.17 -22.50
CA LEU A 164 -7.86 0.97 -22.66
C LEU A 164 -8.67 1.57 -21.51
N LEU A 165 -8.15 1.53 -20.28
CA LEU A 165 -8.78 2.18 -19.11
C LEU A 165 -8.76 3.71 -19.24
N PHE A 166 -7.60 4.30 -19.55
CA PHE A 166 -7.50 5.75 -19.75
C PHE A 166 -8.31 6.25 -20.94
N ARG A 167 -8.55 5.41 -21.97
CA ARG A 167 -9.38 5.76 -23.14
C ARG A 167 -10.84 6.02 -22.78
N GLN A 168 -11.31 5.63 -21.61
CA GLN A 168 -12.64 6.00 -21.11
C GLN A 168 -12.67 7.44 -20.55
N LEU A 169 -11.52 7.95 -20.16
CA LEU A 169 -11.36 9.24 -19.51
C LEU A 169 -10.93 10.34 -20.50
N SER A 170 -10.25 9.97 -21.59
CA SER A 170 -9.83 10.91 -22.65
C SER A 170 -9.96 10.28 -24.05
N ALA A 171 -10.29 11.12 -25.02
CA ALA A 171 -10.28 10.75 -26.44
C ALA A 171 -8.87 10.72 -27.03
N ASP A 172 -7.92 11.44 -26.46
CA ASP A 172 -6.53 11.52 -26.92
C ASP A 172 -5.60 10.69 -26.03
N VAL A 173 -5.52 9.39 -26.32
CA VAL A 173 -4.62 8.45 -25.66
C VAL A 173 -3.61 7.89 -26.65
N ILE A 174 -2.33 7.89 -26.25
CA ILE A 174 -1.22 7.27 -27.00
C ILE A 174 -0.57 6.21 -26.13
N LEU A 175 -0.27 5.05 -26.71
CA LEU A 175 0.60 4.03 -26.12
C LEU A 175 2.03 4.21 -26.66
N PHE A 176 2.97 4.53 -25.81
CA PHE A 176 4.40 4.46 -26.09
C PHE A 176 4.88 3.03 -25.86
N GLN A 177 5.24 2.32 -26.94
CA GLN A 177 5.68 0.91 -26.86
C GLN A 177 7.01 0.78 -26.11
N HIS A 178 7.86 1.79 -26.17
CA HIS A 178 9.13 1.88 -25.46
C HIS A 178 10.01 0.64 -25.73
N ILE A 179 10.42 -0.08 -24.66
CA ILE A 179 11.30 -1.25 -24.73
C ILE A 179 10.58 -2.60 -24.66
N VAL A 180 9.24 -2.59 -24.55
CA VAL A 180 8.49 -3.86 -24.48
C VAL A 180 8.43 -4.55 -25.84
N PRO A 181 8.25 -5.89 -25.87
CA PRO A 181 8.07 -6.63 -27.12
C PRO A 181 6.93 -6.09 -28.00
N LEU A 182 6.94 -6.49 -29.28
CA LEU A 182 5.86 -6.13 -30.18
C LEU A 182 4.51 -6.61 -29.63
N LEU A 183 3.50 -5.76 -29.82
CA LEU A 183 2.13 -6.10 -29.47
C LEU A 183 1.66 -7.31 -30.26
N SER A 184 0.86 -8.17 -29.63
CA SER A 184 0.14 -9.23 -30.32
C SER A 184 -0.86 -8.63 -31.31
N GLU A 185 -1.30 -9.43 -32.29
CA GLU A 185 -2.32 -9.00 -33.26
C GLU A 185 -3.63 -8.57 -32.57
N ASP A 186 -4.03 -9.28 -31.52
CA ASP A 186 -5.25 -8.98 -30.75
C ASP A 186 -5.12 -7.67 -29.97
N GLU A 187 -4.00 -7.42 -29.31
CA GLU A 187 -3.72 -6.15 -28.63
C GLU A 187 -3.72 -4.98 -29.61
N ALA A 188 -3.01 -5.12 -30.73
CA ALA A 188 -2.99 -4.10 -31.79
C ALA A 188 -4.39 -3.84 -32.38
N LYS A 189 -5.22 -4.88 -32.53
CA LYS A 189 -6.61 -4.76 -32.97
C LYS A 189 -7.48 -4.01 -31.95
N GLN A 190 -7.34 -4.31 -30.66
CA GLN A 190 -8.06 -3.62 -29.59
C GLN A 190 -7.73 -2.13 -29.57
N LEU A 191 -6.43 -1.77 -29.61
CA LEU A 191 -5.98 -0.38 -29.59
C LEU A 191 -6.51 0.38 -30.81
N ARG A 192 -6.42 -0.21 -32.03
CA ARG A 192 -6.98 0.39 -33.26
C ARG A 192 -8.49 0.61 -33.16
N ALA A 193 -9.23 -0.38 -32.68
CA ALA A 193 -10.69 -0.29 -32.53
C ALA A 193 -11.11 0.82 -31.54
N ARG A 194 -10.25 1.12 -30.58
CA ARG A 194 -10.44 2.20 -29.60
C ARG A 194 -9.75 3.52 -30.01
N GLN A 195 -9.19 3.59 -31.23
CA GLN A 195 -8.49 4.77 -31.75
C GLN A 195 -7.31 5.23 -30.89
N ILE A 196 -6.65 4.29 -30.21
CA ILE A 196 -5.42 4.54 -29.46
C ILE A 196 -4.25 4.38 -30.42
N ARG A 197 -3.47 5.44 -30.60
CA ARG A 197 -2.25 5.40 -31.41
C ARG A 197 -1.14 4.69 -30.64
N VAL A 198 -0.34 3.92 -31.38
CA VAL A 198 0.87 3.31 -30.84
C VAL A 198 2.08 4.04 -31.42
N ILE A 199 2.97 4.49 -30.57
CA ILE A 199 4.26 5.06 -30.97
C ILE A 199 5.34 4.07 -30.61
N THR A 200 6.08 3.64 -31.62
CA THR A 200 7.26 2.78 -31.48
C THR A 200 8.49 3.63 -31.23
N GLY A 201 9.51 3.02 -30.63
CA GLY A 201 10.75 3.67 -30.26
C GLY A 201 10.91 3.83 -28.74
N GLU A 202 12.14 3.86 -28.32
CA GLU A 202 12.51 4.00 -26.92
C GLU A 202 12.22 5.42 -26.43
N VAL A 203 11.55 5.53 -25.29
CA VAL A 203 11.40 6.79 -24.55
C VAL A 203 12.67 7.02 -23.72
N VAL A 204 13.27 8.19 -23.83
CA VAL A 204 14.55 8.49 -23.17
C VAL A 204 14.45 9.58 -22.10
N SER A 205 13.44 10.45 -22.16
CA SER A 205 13.19 11.47 -21.12
C SER A 205 11.79 12.05 -21.22
N LEU A 206 11.41 12.78 -20.17
CA LEU A 206 10.24 13.63 -20.16
C LEU A 206 10.63 15.08 -20.43
N GLU A 207 9.80 15.79 -21.17
CA GLU A 207 9.91 17.25 -21.37
C GLU A 207 8.99 17.95 -20.40
N VAL A 208 9.54 18.93 -19.69
CA VAL A 208 8.82 19.72 -18.68
C VAL A 208 8.88 21.20 -19.07
N ASP A 209 7.76 21.86 -19.10
CA ASP A 209 7.64 23.30 -19.32
C ASP A 209 6.73 23.93 -18.25
N ASN A 210 7.14 25.05 -17.68
CA ASN A 210 6.40 25.78 -16.64
C ASN A 210 5.90 24.88 -15.48
N ASP A 211 6.76 23.94 -15.02
CA ASP A 211 6.46 22.94 -13.98
C ASP A 211 5.29 21.99 -14.31
N HIS A 212 5.02 21.74 -15.61
CA HIS A 212 4.08 20.75 -16.11
C HIS A 212 4.74 19.84 -17.13
N LEU A 213 4.23 18.59 -17.25
CA LEU A 213 4.62 17.71 -18.33
C LEU A 213 4.19 18.34 -19.67
N ALA A 214 5.13 18.50 -20.58
CA ALA A 214 4.88 19.04 -21.91
C ALA A 214 5.00 17.98 -23.02
N GLY A 215 5.70 16.87 -22.73
CA GLY A 215 5.85 15.82 -23.72
C GLY A 215 6.79 14.69 -23.30
N VAL A 216 6.92 13.74 -24.20
CA VAL A 216 7.75 12.54 -24.07
C VAL A 216 8.76 12.52 -25.21
N ARG A 217 10.04 12.42 -24.91
CA ARG A 217 11.14 12.39 -25.91
C ARG A 217 11.53 10.95 -26.23
N LEU A 218 11.60 10.68 -27.52
CA LEU A 218 12.07 9.41 -28.08
C LEU A 218 13.58 9.47 -28.38
N ALA A 219 14.21 8.29 -28.51
CA ALA A 219 15.65 8.16 -28.78
C ALA A 219 16.09 8.78 -30.12
N ASP A 220 15.17 8.92 -31.09
CA ASP A 220 15.44 9.60 -32.38
C ASP A 220 15.36 11.13 -32.29
N GLY A 221 15.12 11.68 -31.09
CA GLY A 221 14.98 13.10 -30.84
C GLY A 221 13.55 13.65 -30.98
N THR A 222 12.61 12.85 -31.50
CA THR A 222 11.21 13.27 -31.62
C THR A 222 10.60 13.53 -30.24
N VAL A 223 9.90 14.64 -30.10
CA VAL A 223 9.10 14.96 -28.90
C VAL A 223 7.64 14.83 -29.23
N VAL A 224 6.93 14.02 -28.46
CA VAL A 224 5.47 13.84 -28.58
C VAL A 224 4.81 14.57 -27.42
N SER A 225 4.06 15.64 -27.72
CA SER A 225 3.37 16.42 -26.69
C SER A 225 2.34 15.58 -25.96
N ARG A 226 2.40 15.58 -24.60
CA ARG A 226 1.44 14.94 -23.67
C ARG A 226 1.35 15.78 -22.41
N ASP A 227 0.13 15.91 -21.87
CA ASP A 227 -0.12 16.61 -20.62
C ASP A 227 0.08 15.66 -19.42
N VAL A 228 -0.15 14.37 -19.64
CA VAL A 228 -0.11 13.32 -18.62
C VAL A 228 0.60 12.08 -19.16
N LEU A 229 1.39 11.43 -18.30
CA LEU A 229 1.97 10.12 -18.59
C LEU A 229 1.53 9.09 -17.55
N SER A 230 0.92 8.01 -18.00
CA SER A 230 0.61 6.87 -17.14
C SER A 230 1.71 5.81 -17.22
N VAL A 231 2.17 5.35 -16.05
CA VAL A 231 3.24 4.34 -15.92
C VAL A 231 2.81 3.29 -14.91
N VAL A 232 3.03 2.02 -15.22
CA VAL A 232 2.86 0.93 -14.24
C VAL A 232 4.21 0.68 -13.57
N PRO A 233 4.38 1.02 -12.27
CA PRO A 233 5.62 0.74 -11.54
C PRO A 233 5.70 -0.75 -11.17
N ARG A 234 6.88 -1.23 -10.80
CA ARG A 234 7.01 -2.45 -10.02
C ARG A 234 6.72 -2.12 -8.55
N MET A 235 5.82 -2.84 -7.92
CA MET A 235 5.32 -2.56 -6.57
C MET A 235 5.95 -3.54 -5.57
N ILE A 236 6.77 -3.04 -4.63
CA ILE A 236 7.53 -3.86 -3.69
C ILE A 236 7.02 -3.63 -2.27
N ALA A 237 6.57 -4.68 -1.59
CA ALA A 237 6.13 -4.61 -0.21
C ALA A 237 7.25 -4.09 0.71
N ARG A 238 6.92 -3.23 1.68
CA ARG A 238 7.86 -2.79 2.72
C ARG A 238 7.88 -3.81 3.85
N ALA A 239 8.67 -4.88 3.71
CA ALA A 239 8.58 -6.03 4.58
C ALA A 239 9.92 -6.68 4.97
N ASP A 240 11.07 -6.07 4.66
CA ASP A 240 12.40 -6.61 4.93
C ASP A 240 12.62 -6.94 6.42
N PHE A 241 12.01 -6.14 7.31
CA PHE A 241 12.06 -6.33 8.75
C PHE A 241 11.39 -7.61 9.25
N LEU A 242 10.64 -8.33 8.38
CA LEU A 242 10.02 -9.63 8.66
C LEU A 242 10.95 -10.82 8.41
N ALA A 243 12.08 -10.63 7.74
CA ALA A 243 13.01 -11.69 7.42
C ALA A 243 13.48 -12.54 8.63
N PRO A 244 13.72 -11.94 9.83
CA PRO A 244 14.07 -12.73 11.03
C PRO A 244 12.98 -13.71 11.49
N LEU A 245 11.73 -13.49 11.09
CA LEU A 245 10.60 -14.40 11.35
C LEU A 245 10.43 -15.49 10.28
N GLY A 246 11.27 -15.46 9.22
CA GLY A 246 11.12 -16.35 8.07
C GLY A 246 9.99 -15.97 7.11
N LEU A 247 9.40 -14.76 7.27
CA LEU A 247 8.44 -14.19 6.33
C LEU A 247 9.20 -13.45 5.24
N LEU A 248 9.21 -14.02 4.05
CA LEU A 248 9.87 -13.46 2.87
C LEU A 248 8.83 -12.96 1.88
N MET A 249 9.18 -11.92 1.16
CA MET A 249 8.39 -11.45 0.02
C MET A 249 8.39 -12.51 -1.08
N ALA A 250 7.28 -12.62 -1.78
CA ALA A 250 7.10 -13.48 -2.94
C ALA A 250 6.60 -12.66 -4.13
N GLU A 251 6.91 -13.10 -5.34
CA GLU A 251 6.35 -12.48 -6.54
C GLU A 251 4.83 -12.55 -6.50
N HIS A 252 4.18 -11.41 -6.69
CA HIS A 252 2.72 -11.35 -6.71
C HIS A 252 2.17 -12.02 -7.99
N PRO A 253 1.06 -12.79 -7.93
CA PRO A 253 0.51 -13.53 -9.08
C PRO A 253 0.20 -12.66 -10.30
N SER A 254 0.04 -11.35 -10.14
CA SER A 254 -0.14 -10.41 -11.25
C SER A 254 1.15 -10.13 -12.03
N GLY A 255 2.33 -10.50 -11.53
CA GLY A 255 3.63 -10.15 -12.09
C GLY A 255 4.01 -8.67 -11.97
N LEU A 256 3.31 -7.90 -11.13
CA LEU A 256 3.54 -6.46 -10.98
C LEU A 256 4.39 -6.07 -9.76
N GLY A 257 4.91 -7.05 -9.03
CA GLY A 257 5.74 -6.77 -7.87
C GLY A 257 5.75 -7.88 -6.83
N GLU A 258 6.17 -7.55 -5.63
CA GLU A 258 6.36 -8.48 -4.53
C GLU A 258 5.45 -8.14 -3.36
N HIS A 259 4.97 -9.18 -2.67
CA HIS A 259 4.06 -9.07 -1.56
C HIS A 259 4.38 -10.09 -0.46
N ILE A 260 3.79 -9.92 0.72
CA ILE A 260 3.76 -10.98 1.74
C ILE A 260 2.51 -11.83 1.53
N PRO A 261 2.67 -13.14 1.22
CA PRO A 261 1.53 -14.05 1.08
C PRO A 261 0.75 -14.19 2.39
N ALA A 262 -0.58 -14.19 2.29
CA ALA A 262 -1.48 -14.37 3.43
C ALA A 262 -2.79 -15.01 2.97
N ASP A 263 -3.56 -15.51 3.92
CA ASP A 263 -4.93 -15.95 3.67
C ASP A 263 -5.91 -14.75 3.54
N PRO A 264 -7.18 -14.97 3.19
CA PRO A 264 -8.16 -13.88 3.05
C PRO A 264 -8.38 -13.03 4.32
N THR A 265 -8.06 -13.52 5.51
CA THR A 265 -8.14 -12.77 6.78
C THR A 265 -6.84 -12.04 7.12
N GLY A 266 -5.82 -12.19 6.29
CA GLY A 266 -4.50 -11.61 6.48
C GLY A 266 -3.55 -12.44 7.34
N ARG A 267 -3.90 -13.67 7.74
CA ARG A 267 -2.98 -14.57 8.47
C ARG A 267 -1.82 -14.98 7.58
N THR A 268 -0.61 -14.83 8.12
CA THR A 268 0.60 -15.34 7.47
C THR A 268 0.90 -16.77 7.92
N GLN A 269 1.92 -17.37 7.32
CA GLN A 269 2.45 -18.66 7.77
C GLN A 269 3.08 -18.61 9.18
N VAL A 270 3.39 -17.44 9.71
CA VAL A 270 3.90 -17.23 11.08
C VAL A 270 2.74 -16.94 12.02
N SER A 271 2.44 -17.88 12.90
CA SER A 271 1.37 -17.71 13.90
C SER A 271 1.61 -16.45 14.73
N GLY A 272 0.57 -15.63 14.88
CA GLY A 272 0.63 -14.37 15.62
C GLY A 272 0.98 -13.16 14.76
N VAL A 273 1.20 -13.34 13.45
CA VAL A 273 1.48 -12.25 12.51
C VAL A 273 0.43 -12.20 11.41
N TRP A 274 -0.18 -11.04 11.23
CA TRP A 274 -1.12 -10.71 10.16
C TRP A 274 -0.57 -9.59 9.28
N VAL A 275 -1.05 -9.55 8.05
CA VAL A 275 -0.74 -8.49 7.07
C VAL A 275 -2.03 -7.91 6.51
N ALA A 276 -2.05 -6.61 6.18
CA ALA A 276 -3.21 -5.96 5.56
C ALA A 276 -2.81 -4.78 4.68
N GLY A 277 -3.61 -4.50 3.65
CA GLY A 277 -3.36 -3.43 2.69
C GLY A 277 -2.24 -3.77 1.69
N ASN A 278 -1.54 -2.75 1.18
CA ASN A 278 -0.64 -2.94 0.04
C ASN A 278 0.59 -3.82 0.32
N VAL A 279 0.91 -4.15 1.55
CA VAL A 279 1.98 -5.11 1.86
C VAL A 279 1.64 -6.55 1.39
N THR A 280 0.34 -6.85 1.21
CA THR A 280 -0.15 -8.16 0.76
C THR A 280 -1.00 -8.05 -0.53
N ASP A 281 -1.87 -7.05 -0.65
CA ASP A 281 -2.63 -6.75 -1.88
C ASP A 281 -2.08 -5.47 -2.53
N ILE A 282 -1.17 -5.63 -3.48
CA ILE A 282 -0.47 -4.52 -4.14
C ILE A 282 -1.42 -3.59 -4.93
N ALA A 283 -2.62 -4.06 -5.28
CA ALA A 283 -3.62 -3.33 -6.05
C ALA A 283 -4.68 -2.64 -5.17
N ALA A 284 -4.68 -2.89 -3.86
CA ALA A 284 -5.70 -2.37 -2.95
C ALA A 284 -5.70 -0.84 -2.91
N GLN A 285 -6.86 -0.24 -3.19
CA GLN A 285 -7.13 1.18 -2.98
C GLN A 285 -7.38 1.46 -1.49
N VAL A 286 -7.49 2.73 -1.13
CA VAL A 286 -7.65 3.17 0.28
C VAL A 286 -8.81 2.47 0.98
N GLY A 287 -9.99 2.36 0.33
CA GLY A 287 -11.15 1.70 0.89
C GLY A 287 -10.94 0.21 1.12
N ALA A 288 -10.37 -0.49 0.13
CA ALA A 288 -10.05 -1.92 0.24
C ALA A 288 -8.98 -2.17 1.31
N SER A 289 -7.95 -1.33 1.37
CA SER A 289 -6.92 -1.41 2.42
C SER A 289 -7.50 -1.22 3.82
N ALA A 290 -8.39 -0.24 4.01
CA ALA A 290 -9.06 -0.02 5.29
C ALA A 290 -9.93 -1.23 5.69
N ALA A 291 -10.69 -1.79 4.76
CA ALA A 291 -11.51 -2.99 4.99
C ALA A 291 -10.65 -4.20 5.36
N ALA A 292 -9.53 -4.43 4.67
CA ALA A 292 -8.59 -5.51 4.98
C ALA A 292 -7.99 -5.36 6.38
N GLY A 293 -7.64 -4.13 6.79
CA GLY A 293 -7.18 -3.85 8.16
C GLY A 293 -8.21 -4.20 9.22
N ALA A 294 -9.48 -3.84 8.99
CA ALA A 294 -10.58 -4.19 9.89
C ALA A 294 -10.81 -5.71 9.99
N LEU A 295 -10.76 -6.41 8.86
CA LEU A 295 -10.93 -7.87 8.79
C LEU A 295 -9.81 -8.59 9.56
N ALA A 296 -8.56 -8.21 9.31
CA ALA A 296 -7.40 -8.76 10.03
C ALA A 296 -7.51 -8.49 11.55
N ALA A 297 -7.92 -7.29 11.94
CA ALA A 297 -8.12 -6.93 13.34
C ALA A 297 -9.20 -7.77 14.04
N ALA A 298 -10.31 -8.06 13.34
CA ALA A 298 -11.36 -8.93 13.87
C ALA A 298 -10.83 -10.35 14.10
N ASP A 299 -10.06 -10.88 13.17
CA ASP A 299 -9.45 -12.21 13.28
C ASP A 299 -8.38 -12.26 14.38
N ILE A 300 -7.52 -11.22 14.50
CA ILE A 300 -6.58 -11.07 15.62
C ILE A 300 -7.31 -11.06 16.96
N ASN A 301 -8.42 -10.31 17.07
CA ASN A 301 -9.16 -10.26 18.32
C ASN A 301 -9.79 -11.61 18.69
N ALA A 302 -10.30 -12.35 17.71
CA ALA A 302 -10.82 -13.71 17.94
C ALA A 302 -9.70 -14.65 18.46
N ASP A 303 -8.53 -14.63 17.84
CA ASP A 303 -7.36 -15.40 18.25
C ASP A 303 -6.91 -15.07 19.69
N LEU A 304 -6.92 -13.78 20.07
CA LEU A 304 -6.62 -13.35 21.43
C LEU A 304 -7.69 -13.76 22.44
N VAL A 305 -8.96 -13.74 22.07
CA VAL A 305 -10.07 -14.22 22.92
C VAL A 305 -9.91 -15.71 23.24
N ASP A 306 -9.57 -16.51 22.24
CA ASP A 306 -9.31 -17.93 22.42
C ASP A 306 -8.09 -18.21 23.32
N GLU A 307 -7.04 -17.40 23.20
CA GLU A 307 -5.85 -17.49 24.05
C GLU A 307 -6.19 -17.08 25.51
N ASP A 308 -6.89 -15.96 25.69
CA ASP A 308 -7.34 -15.49 27.00
C ASP A 308 -8.21 -16.56 27.72
N ALA A 309 -9.10 -17.23 26.97
CA ALA A 309 -9.94 -18.32 27.49
C ALA A 309 -9.12 -19.53 27.94
N ARG A 310 -8.10 -19.94 27.15
CA ARG A 310 -7.16 -21.00 27.54
C ARG A 310 -6.42 -20.67 28.82
N TRP A 311 -5.86 -19.47 28.91
CA TRP A 311 -5.16 -19.02 30.11
C TRP A 311 -6.05 -18.98 31.36
N ALA A 312 -7.32 -18.57 31.19
CA ALA A 312 -8.28 -18.58 32.30
C ALA A 312 -8.60 -20.00 32.79
N ILE A 313 -8.68 -20.98 31.88
CA ILE A 313 -8.90 -22.39 32.21
C ILE A 313 -7.68 -22.94 32.96
N ASP A 314 -6.47 -22.68 32.46
CA ASP A 314 -5.24 -23.19 33.05
C ASP A 314 -4.96 -22.59 34.45
N ALA A 315 -5.38 -21.33 34.68
CA ALA A 315 -5.28 -20.66 35.96
C ALA A 315 -6.41 -21.01 36.94
N ALA A 316 -7.47 -21.71 36.49
CA ALA A 316 -8.59 -22.06 37.36
C ALA A 316 -8.17 -23.12 38.40
N PRO A 317 -8.52 -22.96 39.70
CA PRO A 317 -8.28 -23.98 40.71
C PRO A 317 -9.01 -25.28 40.36
N ALA A 318 -8.34 -26.41 40.61
CA ALA A 318 -8.95 -27.74 40.38
C ALA A 318 -10.31 -27.83 41.09
N PRO A 319 -11.36 -28.39 40.45
CA PRO A 319 -12.67 -28.50 41.08
C PRO A 319 -12.56 -29.31 42.39
N ILE A 320 -13.05 -28.72 43.48
CA ILE A 320 -13.14 -29.41 44.76
C ILE A 320 -14.05 -30.62 44.53
N ARG A 321 -13.47 -31.83 44.53
CA ARG A 321 -14.26 -33.05 44.49
C ARG A 321 -15.11 -33.08 45.75
N ARG A 322 -16.40 -32.93 45.61
CA ARG A 322 -17.38 -33.22 46.67
C ARG A 322 -17.61 -34.72 46.82
#